data_0b690c7754ac868d796e931439a0a6e7
#
_entry.id   0b690c7754ac868d796e931439a0a6e7
#
_cell.length_a   1.000
_cell.length_b   1.000
_cell.length_c   1.000
_cell.angle_alpha   90.00
_cell.angle_beta   90.00
_cell.angle_gamma   90.00
#
_symmetry.space_group_name_H-M   'P 1'
#
loop_
_entity.id
_entity.type
_entity.pdbx_description
1 polymer ?
#
loop_
_entity_poly.entity_id
_entity_poly.type
_entity_poly.pdbx_seq_one_letter_code
_entity_poly.pdbx_strand_id
1 'polypeptide(L)'
;MYTMKGWQLKQQRDSITDGLRPFRLAYAEEHPMLWTLYDVLDAIYVLNDANVYGINPSEWEPYLTLYHDKFINLYPNHPIHQQIATAETAYHLQPGKPYIDYTVRNIDDQLVPISSLIRGKVVLIDLWASWCGPCRRHSKAMIPVYERYKDKGFTVVAIARERNREAMENAAKKDGYPWPSLLELNDENQVWRKNGADNAGGAMFLIDRDGTILSTSTDAEELEPLIKKALNIE
;
A
#
# COMPACT_ATOMS: atom_id res chain seq x y z
N MET A 1 22.41 8.09 -7.66
CA MET A 1 22.37 7.76 -9.11
C MET A 1 23.42 6.70 -9.37
N TYR A 2 23.07 5.52 -9.88
CA TYR A 2 24.06 4.47 -10.19
C TYR A 2 24.92 4.87 -11.40
N THR A 3 26.21 4.55 -11.36
CA THR A 3 27.05 4.62 -12.56
C THR A 3 26.59 3.59 -13.60
N MET A 4 26.95 3.76 -14.89
CA MET A 4 26.62 2.78 -15.95
C MET A 4 27.03 1.35 -15.55
N LYS A 5 28.22 1.18 -14.97
CA LYS A 5 28.70 -0.11 -14.45
C LYS A 5 27.85 -0.64 -13.30
N GLY A 6 27.39 0.24 -12.41
CA GLY A 6 26.48 -0.11 -11.32
C GLY A 6 25.11 -0.58 -11.83
N TRP A 7 24.60 0.03 -12.90
CA TRP A 7 23.38 -0.41 -13.58
C TRP A 7 23.52 -1.81 -14.19
N GLN A 8 24.61 -2.09 -14.88
CA GLN A 8 24.89 -3.40 -15.48
C GLN A 8 24.99 -4.50 -14.41
N LEU A 9 25.71 -4.23 -13.31
CA LEU A 9 25.82 -5.16 -12.18
C LEU A 9 24.45 -5.42 -11.52
N LYS A 10 23.63 -4.38 -11.39
CA LYS A 10 22.25 -4.53 -10.88
C LYS A 10 21.43 -5.43 -11.79
N GLN A 11 21.43 -5.21 -13.11
CA GLN A 11 20.70 -6.05 -14.08
C GLN A 11 21.16 -7.51 -14.04
N GLN A 12 22.47 -7.76 -13.94
CA GLN A 12 23.01 -9.12 -13.81
C GLN A 12 22.54 -9.80 -12.52
N ARG A 13 22.60 -9.08 -11.38
CA ARG A 13 22.08 -9.58 -10.11
C ARG A 13 20.60 -9.91 -10.19
N ASP A 14 19.80 -9.00 -10.71
CA ASP A 14 18.34 -9.15 -10.81
C ASP A 14 18.00 -10.35 -11.71
N SER A 15 18.67 -10.52 -12.85
CA SER A 15 18.52 -11.68 -13.73
C SER A 15 18.85 -13.02 -13.05
N ILE A 16 19.92 -13.06 -12.24
CA ILE A 16 20.27 -14.27 -11.48
C ILE A 16 19.19 -14.55 -10.42
N THR A 17 18.75 -13.52 -9.70
CA THR A 17 17.73 -13.66 -8.66
C THR A 17 16.41 -14.15 -9.25
N ASP A 18 16.00 -13.59 -10.37
CA ASP A 18 14.79 -14.01 -11.09
C ASP A 18 14.86 -15.44 -11.57
N GLY A 19 16.03 -15.87 -12.07
CA GLY A 19 16.27 -17.26 -12.47
C GLY A 19 16.23 -18.27 -11.32
N LEU A 20 16.50 -17.84 -10.08
CA LEU A 20 16.41 -18.70 -8.88
C LEU A 20 14.99 -18.87 -8.36
N ARG A 21 14.05 -17.98 -8.69
CA ARG A 21 12.66 -18.07 -8.18
C ARG A 21 11.97 -19.39 -8.51
N PRO A 22 11.94 -19.89 -9.77
CA PRO A 22 11.32 -21.17 -10.09
C PRO A 22 11.95 -22.34 -9.34
N PHE A 23 13.28 -22.32 -9.17
CA PHE A 23 13.99 -23.34 -8.40
C PHE A 23 13.59 -23.31 -6.91
N ARG A 24 13.56 -22.13 -6.29
CA ARG A 24 13.14 -21.99 -4.87
C ARG A 24 11.70 -22.43 -4.68
N LEU A 25 10.79 -22.10 -5.60
CA LEU A 25 9.40 -22.53 -5.56
C LEU A 25 9.26 -24.05 -5.62
N ALA A 26 9.91 -24.70 -6.59
CA ALA A 26 9.91 -26.15 -6.72
C ALA A 26 10.54 -26.86 -5.51
N TYR A 27 11.65 -26.33 -4.99
CA TYR A 27 12.27 -26.85 -3.79
C TYR A 27 11.37 -26.73 -2.54
N ALA A 28 10.66 -25.61 -2.40
CA ALA A 28 9.72 -25.42 -1.31
C ALA A 28 8.50 -26.37 -1.39
N GLU A 29 8.05 -26.67 -2.61
CA GLU A 29 6.97 -27.64 -2.85
C GLU A 29 7.36 -29.06 -2.46
N GLU A 30 8.60 -29.48 -2.78
CA GLU A 30 9.14 -30.80 -2.43
C GLU A 30 9.54 -30.94 -0.95
N HIS A 31 9.94 -29.82 -0.32
CA HIS A 31 10.46 -29.79 1.03
C HIS A 31 9.72 -28.77 1.92
N PRO A 32 8.43 -29.00 2.25
CA PRO A 32 7.66 -28.07 3.09
C PRO A 32 8.17 -28.10 4.54
N MET A 33 8.93 -27.09 4.91
CA MET A 33 9.51 -26.91 6.25
C MET A 33 9.59 -25.40 6.59
N LEU A 34 9.97 -25.07 7.82
CA LEU A 34 10.00 -23.68 8.29
C LEU A 34 10.88 -22.78 7.42
N TRP A 35 12.04 -23.24 6.98
CA TRP A 35 12.93 -22.46 6.10
C TRP A 35 12.29 -22.15 4.76
N THR A 36 11.67 -23.12 4.11
CA THR A 36 11.01 -22.92 2.82
C THR A 36 9.73 -22.10 2.98
N LEU A 37 9.07 -22.12 4.13
CA LEU A 37 7.99 -21.19 4.45
C LEU A 37 8.49 -19.73 4.54
N TYR A 38 9.68 -19.50 5.09
CA TYR A 38 10.31 -18.16 5.05
C TYR A 38 10.70 -17.75 3.63
N ASP A 39 11.15 -18.68 2.78
CA ASP A 39 11.39 -18.41 1.37
C ASP A 39 10.12 -17.98 0.61
N VAL A 40 8.99 -18.63 0.91
CA VAL A 40 7.67 -18.27 0.36
C VAL A 40 7.26 -16.87 0.85
N LEU A 41 7.41 -16.57 2.14
CA LEU A 41 7.13 -15.25 2.70
C LEU A 41 7.99 -14.15 2.05
N ASP A 42 9.30 -14.39 1.92
CA ASP A 42 10.23 -13.44 1.29
C ASP A 42 9.83 -13.13 -0.15
N ALA A 43 9.48 -14.16 -0.94
CA ALA A 43 8.98 -13.99 -2.30
C ALA A 43 7.67 -13.18 -2.34
N ILE A 44 6.73 -13.47 -1.45
CA ILE A 44 5.48 -12.75 -1.31
C ILE A 44 5.73 -11.27 -1.01
N TYR A 45 6.63 -10.93 -0.10
CA TYR A 45 6.96 -9.54 0.22
C TYR A 45 7.62 -8.80 -0.94
N VAL A 46 8.61 -9.42 -1.60
CA VAL A 46 9.29 -8.82 -2.76
C VAL A 46 8.31 -8.53 -3.89
N LEU A 47 7.39 -9.46 -4.17
CA LEU A 47 6.39 -9.31 -5.22
C LEU A 47 5.28 -8.31 -4.84
N ASN A 48 4.95 -8.20 -3.55
CA ASN A 48 3.97 -7.23 -3.08
C ASN A 48 4.47 -5.78 -3.20
N ASP A 49 5.74 -5.52 -2.83
CA ASP A 49 6.37 -4.23 -3.09
C ASP A 49 6.40 -3.88 -4.58
N ALA A 50 6.56 -4.90 -5.40
CA ALA A 50 6.57 -4.80 -6.84
C ALA A 50 5.20 -4.41 -7.43
N ASN A 51 4.09 -4.86 -6.84
CA ASN A 51 2.74 -4.47 -7.24
C ASN A 51 2.48 -2.96 -7.09
N VAL A 52 3.00 -2.35 -6.04
CA VAL A 52 2.93 -0.88 -5.83
C VAL A 52 3.66 -0.13 -6.94
N TYR A 53 4.67 -0.77 -7.58
CA TYR A 53 5.48 -0.20 -8.67
C TYR A 53 5.15 -0.74 -10.06
N GLY A 54 4.07 -1.50 -10.23
CA GLY A 54 3.59 -1.98 -11.53
C GLY A 54 4.21 -3.29 -12.03
N ILE A 55 4.65 -4.19 -11.15
CA ILE A 55 5.07 -5.54 -11.53
C ILE A 55 3.86 -6.48 -11.59
N ASN A 56 3.94 -7.47 -12.47
CA ASN A 56 2.85 -8.35 -12.87
C ASN A 56 2.29 -9.19 -11.71
N PRO A 57 1.01 -9.03 -11.33
CA PRO A 57 0.37 -9.80 -10.26
C PRO A 57 0.43 -11.32 -10.43
N SER A 58 0.52 -11.84 -11.68
CA SER A 58 0.53 -13.28 -11.95
C SER A 58 1.76 -14.01 -11.41
N GLU A 59 2.83 -13.30 -11.05
CA GLU A 59 4.01 -13.91 -10.44
C GLU A 59 3.76 -14.30 -8.97
N TRP A 60 2.72 -13.79 -8.36
CA TRP A 60 2.39 -13.96 -6.96
C TRP A 60 1.58 -15.21 -6.65
N GLU A 61 0.64 -15.53 -7.53
CA GLU A 61 -0.30 -16.62 -7.35
C GLU A 61 0.37 -17.98 -7.11
N PRO A 62 1.48 -18.37 -7.78
CA PRO A 62 2.14 -19.63 -7.49
C PRO A 62 2.61 -19.77 -6.05
N TYR A 63 3.09 -18.68 -5.42
CA TYR A 63 3.55 -18.71 -4.03
C TYR A 63 2.39 -18.78 -3.04
N LEU A 64 1.29 -18.07 -3.31
CA LEU A 64 0.07 -18.18 -2.49
C LEU A 64 -0.55 -19.56 -2.60
N THR A 65 -0.66 -20.10 -3.81
CA THR A 65 -1.15 -21.46 -4.02
C THR A 65 -0.31 -22.46 -3.24
N LEU A 66 1.01 -22.40 -3.38
CA LEU A 66 1.92 -23.27 -2.63
C LEU A 66 1.75 -23.11 -1.11
N TYR A 67 1.59 -21.87 -0.63
CA TYR A 67 1.35 -21.61 0.79
C TYR A 67 0.06 -22.28 1.29
N HIS A 68 -1.04 -22.10 0.60
CA HIS A 68 -2.33 -22.68 0.98
C HIS A 68 -2.35 -24.20 0.88
N ASP A 69 -1.68 -24.77 -0.13
CA ASP A 69 -1.67 -26.23 -0.35
C ASP A 69 -0.76 -26.97 0.63
N LYS A 70 0.40 -26.40 0.98
CA LYS A 70 1.45 -27.11 1.69
C LYS A 70 1.79 -26.55 3.08
N PHE A 71 1.63 -25.24 3.30
CA PHE A 71 2.20 -24.58 4.45
C PHE A 71 1.19 -24.07 5.48
N ILE A 72 -0.05 -23.79 5.09
CA ILE A 72 -1.05 -23.13 5.95
C ILE A 72 -1.28 -23.88 7.30
N ASN A 73 -1.16 -25.22 7.27
CA ASN A 73 -1.34 -26.06 8.45
C ASN A 73 -0.02 -26.46 9.14
N LEU A 74 1.13 -26.06 8.58
CA LEU A 74 2.42 -26.28 9.22
C LEU A 74 2.70 -25.16 10.22
N TYR A 75 3.13 -25.51 11.42
CA TYR A 75 3.45 -24.54 12.48
C TYR A 75 2.30 -23.56 12.80
N PRO A 76 1.07 -24.01 13.07
CA PRO A 76 -0.17 -23.20 13.04
C PRO A 76 -0.16 -21.97 13.95
N ASN A 77 0.68 -21.93 14.98
CA ASN A 77 0.82 -20.80 15.90
C ASN A 77 2.00 -19.87 15.53
N HIS A 78 2.68 -20.09 14.40
CA HIS A 78 3.82 -19.29 14.04
C HIS A 78 3.37 -17.94 13.46
N PRO A 79 3.98 -16.80 13.88
CA PRO A 79 3.57 -15.46 13.46
C PRO A 79 3.70 -15.19 11.94
N ILE A 80 4.43 -16.05 11.21
CA ILE A 80 4.59 -15.97 9.76
C ILE A 80 3.25 -16.03 9.02
N HIS A 81 2.28 -16.82 9.54
CA HIS A 81 0.95 -16.92 8.92
C HIS A 81 0.20 -15.60 8.94
N GLN A 82 0.32 -14.84 10.05
CA GLN A 82 -0.26 -13.50 10.13
C GLN A 82 0.39 -12.53 9.13
N GLN A 83 1.68 -12.67 8.91
CA GLN A 83 2.40 -11.84 7.94
C GLN A 83 1.95 -12.15 6.52
N ILE A 84 1.87 -13.43 6.15
CA ILE A 84 1.39 -13.84 4.82
C ILE A 84 -0.05 -13.40 4.59
N ALA A 85 -0.95 -13.61 5.56
CA ALA A 85 -2.35 -13.17 5.47
C ALA A 85 -2.47 -11.64 5.29
N THR A 86 -1.61 -10.87 5.95
CA THR A 86 -1.56 -9.41 5.77
C THR A 86 -1.09 -9.04 4.36
N ALA A 87 -0.06 -9.71 3.84
CA ALA A 87 0.44 -9.48 2.49
C ALA A 87 -0.59 -9.90 1.42
N GLU A 88 -1.29 -11.02 1.62
CA GLU A 88 -2.37 -11.48 0.74
C GLU A 88 -3.53 -10.50 0.72
N THR A 89 -3.93 -9.96 1.87
CA THR A 89 -4.95 -8.92 1.95
C THR A 89 -4.53 -7.68 1.16
N ALA A 90 -3.30 -7.24 1.33
CA ALA A 90 -2.74 -6.09 0.61
C ALA A 90 -2.68 -6.29 -0.92
N TYR A 91 -2.38 -7.51 -1.36
CA TYR A 91 -2.38 -7.89 -2.78
C TYR A 91 -3.75 -7.66 -3.45
N HIS A 92 -4.83 -7.90 -2.72
CA HIS A 92 -6.18 -7.73 -3.23
C HIS A 92 -6.67 -6.27 -3.27
N LEU A 93 -5.86 -5.31 -2.82
CA LEU A 93 -6.18 -3.88 -2.91
C LEU A 93 -5.98 -3.32 -4.32
N GLN A 94 -6.86 -3.71 -5.23
CA GLN A 94 -6.81 -3.38 -6.65
C GLN A 94 -8.13 -2.74 -7.12
N PRO A 95 -8.13 -2.00 -8.23
CA PRO A 95 -9.34 -1.45 -8.80
C PRO A 95 -10.45 -2.50 -9.00
N GLY A 96 -11.66 -2.17 -8.60
CA GLY A 96 -12.83 -3.06 -8.63
C GLY A 96 -12.96 -3.96 -7.40
N LYS A 97 -12.05 -3.91 -6.43
CA LYS A 97 -12.13 -4.66 -5.17
C LYS A 97 -12.51 -3.72 -4.01
N PRO A 98 -13.13 -4.25 -2.93
CA PRO A 98 -13.41 -3.46 -1.75
C PRO A 98 -12.12 -3.05 -1.04
N TYR A 99 -12.10 -1.83 -0.51
CA TYR A 99 -11.02 -1.38 0.37
C TYR A 99 -11.17 -1.99 1.77
N ILE A 100 -10.04 -2.23 2.44
CA ILE A 100 -10.00 -2.85 3.77
C ILE A 100 -10.35 -1.87 4.89
N ASP A 101 -10.86 -2.39 6.00
CA ASP A 101 -11.04 -1.63 7.23
C ASP A 101 -9.89 -1.88 8.21
N TYR A 102 -9.45 -0.82 8.87
CA TYR A 102 -8.47 -0.82 9.96
C TYR A 102 -8.63 0.45 10.79
N THR A 103 -8.03 0.47 11.98
CA THR A 103 -8.07 1.64 12.85
C THR A 103 -6.83 2.51 12.66
N VAL A 104 -7.03 3.81 12.77
CA VAL A 104 -5.98 4.83 12.79
C VAL A 104 -6.23 5.82 13.93
N ARG A 105 -5.19 6.52 14.33
CA ARG A 105 -5.28 7.56 15.35
C ARG A 105 -5.66 8.90 14.69
N ASN A 106 -6.72 9.53 15.19
CA ASN A 106 -7.11 10.88 14.76
C ASN A 106 -6.29 11.97 15.46
N ILE A 107 -6.59 13.23 15.16
CA ILE A 107 -5.90 14.39 15.78
C ILE A 107 -6.13 14.50 17.28
N ASP A 108 -7.20 13.91 17.81
CA ASP A 108 -7.56 13.88 19.24
C ASP A 108 -7.05 12.62 19.95
N ASP A 109 -6.12 11.89 19.35
CA ASP A 109 -5.55 10.62 19.82
C ASP A 109 -6.55 9.47 19.99
N GLN A 110 -7.71 9.56 19.37
CA GLN A 110 -8.71 8.50 19.37
C GLN A 110 -8.49 7.54 18.21
N LEU A 111 -8.62 6.24 18.47
CA LEU A 111 -8.64 5.23 17.41
C LEU A 111 -9.98 5.25 16.70
N VAL A 112 -9.97 5.48 15.40
CA VAL A 112 -11.16 5.52 14.55
C VAL A 112 -11.03 4.51 13.41
N PRO A 113 -12.08 3.76 13.06
CA PRO A 113 -12.05 2.86 11.92
C PRO A 113 -12.12 3.66 10.61
N ILE A 114 -11.35 3.25 9.61
CA ILE A 114 -11.33 3.88 8.29
C ILE A 114 -12.73 3.87 7.66
N SER A 115 -13.47 2.78 7.84
CA SER A 115 -14.85 2.67 7.34
C SER A 115 -15.76 3.81 7.78
N SER A 116 -15.53 4.40 8.96
CA SER A 116 -16.31 5.55 9.45
C SER A 116 -16.00 6.84 8.70
N LEU A 117 -14.82 6.93 8.10
CA LEU A 117 -14.33 8.13 7.41
C LEU A 117 -14.68 8.11 5.91
N ILE A 118 -14.74 6.92 5.31
CA ILE A 118 -14.94 6.74 3.86
C ILE A 118 -16.40 6.54 3.45
N ARG A 119 -17.25 6.01 4.35
CA ARG A 119 -18.62 5.61 4.01
C ARG A 119 -19.44 6.73 3.34
N GLY A 120 -19.99 6.44 2.17
CA GLY A 120 -20.88 7.33 1.44
C GLY A 120 -20.21 8.53 0.75
N LYS A 121 -18.87 8.56 0.73
CA LYS A 121 -18.07 9.62 0.09
C LYS A 121 -17.18 9.05 -1.00
N VAL A 122 -16.81 9.87 -1.96
CA VAL A 122 -15.67 9.60 -2.84
C VAL A 122 -14.41 10.05 -2.09
N VAL A 123 -13.50 9.14 -1.84
CA VAL A 123 -12.37 9.37 -0.93
C VAL A 123 -11.05 9.03 -1.58
N LEU A 124 -10.06 9.86 -1.40
CA LEU A 124 -8.66 9.51 -1.62
C LEU A 124 -8.03 9.17 -0.27
N ILE A 125 -7.64 7.90 -0.08
CA ILE A 125 -6.72 7.52 0.99
C ILE A 125 -5.32 7.90 0.51
N ASP A 126 -4.59 8.67 1.32
CA ASP A 126 -3.23 9.15 1.02
C ASP A 126 -2.28 8.70 2.14
N LEU A 127 -1.48 7.67 1.87
CA LEU A 127 -0.45 7.19 2.79
C LEU A 127 0.84 7.95 2.53
N TRP A 128 1.20 8.83 3.44
CA TRP A 128 2.34 9.72 3.30
C TRP A 128 3.24 9.78 4.55
N ALA A 129 4.37 10.47 4.47
CA ALA A 129 5.24 10.73 5.61
C ALA A 129 6.00 12.05 5.40
N SER A 130 6.37 12.71 6.49
CA SER A 130 7.14 13.98 6.45
C SER A 130 8.49 13.82 5.74
N TRP A 131 9.11 12.68 5.88
CA TRP A 131 10.40 12.31 5.27
C TRP A 131 10.26 11.76 3.83
N CYS A 132 9.04 11.44 3.37
CA CYS A 132 8.80 10.88 2.05
C CYS A 132 8.64 12.00 0.99
N GLY A 133 9.71 12.35 0.31
CA GLY A 133 9.69 13.38 -0.74
C GLY A 133 8.72 13.11 -1.88
N PRO A 134 8.70 11.91 -2.49
CA PRO A 134 7.71 11.54 -3.51
C PRO A 134 6.27 11.66 -3.02
N CYS A 135 5.92 11.07 -1.85
CA CYS A 135 4.57 11.15 -1.29
C CYS A 135 4.09 12.60 -1.19
N ARG A 136 4.91 13.46 -0.61
CA ARG A 136 4.59 14.89 -0.45
C ARG A 136 4.37 15.61 -1.79
N ARG A 137 5.04 15.20 -2.87
CA ARG A 137 4.77 15.74 -4.21
C ARG A 137 3.41 15.31 -4.74
N HIS A 138 3.06 14.03 -4.56
CA HIS A 138 1.77 13.49 -4.98
C HIS A 138 0.63 14.13 -4.18
N SER A 139 0.74 14.18 -2.84
CA SER A 139 -0.25 14.85 -1.99
C SER A 139 -0.44 16.33 -2.38
N LYS A 140 0.64 17.08 -2.65
CA LYS A 140 0.52 18.48 -3.12
C LYS A 140 -0.17 18.62 -4.46
N ALA A 141 0.05 17.68 -5.38
CA ALA A 141 -0.64 17.69 -6.68
C ALA A 141 -2.16 17.51 -6.52
N MET A 142 -2.62 16.88 -5.44
CA MET A 142 -4.04 16.72 -5.14
C MET A 142 -4.71 17.94 -4.51
N ILE A 143 -3.96 18.95 -4.04
CA ILE A 143 -4.55 20.16 -3.41
C ILE A 143 -5.55 20.86 -4.32
N PRO A 144 -5.22 21.22 -5.59
CA PRO A 144 -6.18 21.86 -6.47
C PRO A 144 -7.38 20.99 -6.83
N VAL A 145 -7.21 19.67 -6.88
CA VAL A 145 -8.31 18.71 -7.10
C VAL A 145 -9.25 18.71 -5.89
N TYR A 146 -8.70 18.60 -4.68
CA TYR A 146 -9.47 18.66 -3.44
C TYR A 146 -10.27 19.94 -3.32
N GLU A 147 -9.64 21.11 -3.52
CA GLU A 147 -10.32 22.41 -3.46
C GLU A 147 -11.48 22.54 -4.45
N ARG A 148 -11.40 21.88 -5.60
CA ARG A 148 -12.43 21.90 -6.65
C ARG A 148 -13.65 21.03 -6.33
N TYR A 149 -13.44 19.92 -5.56
CA TYR A 149 -14.46 18.89 -5.36
C TYR A 149 -14.85 18.63 -3.90
N LYS A 150 -14.22 19.25 -2.91
CA LYS A 150 -14.50 19.05 -1.48
C LYS A 150 -15.97 19.28 -1.11
N ASP A 151 -16.60 20.32 -1.69
CA ASP A 151 -17.99 20.68 -1.45
C ASP A 151 -18.98 19.85 -2.31
N LYS A 152 -18.48 18.92 -3.11
CA LYS A 152 -19.24 18.08 -4.02
C LYS A 152 -19.26 16.60 -3.60
N GLY A 153 -18.71 16.29 -2.42
CA GLY A 153 -18.70 14.94 -1.86
C GLY A 153 -17.39 14.18 -2.02
N PHE A 154 -16.30 14.86 -2.44
CA PHE A 154 -14.93 14.32 -2.42
C PHE A 154 -14.23 14.71 -1.12
N THR A 155 -13.41 13.79 -0.59
CA THR A 155 -12.53 14.10 0.55
C THR A 155 -11.21 13.36 0.44
N VAL A 156 -10.21 13.81 1.21
CA VAL A 156 -8.92 13.15 1.37
C VAL A 156 -8.82 12.66 2.82
N VAL A 157 -8.47 11.40 3.00
CA VAL A 157 -8.12 10.79 4.28
C VAL A 157 -6.61 10.50 4.24
N ALA A 158 -5.84 11.49 4.66
CA ALA A 158 -4.39 11.37 4.70
C ALA A 158 -3.93 10.70 6.00
N ILE A 159 -2.99 9.74 5.91
CA ILE A 159 -2.46 9.00 7.05
C ILE A 159 -0.94 9.11 7.02
N ALA A 160 -0.39 9.78 8.04
CA ALA A 160 1.03 10.04 8.14
C ALA A 160 1.75 8.97 8.97
N ARG A 161 2.73 8.29 8.39
CA ARG A 161 3.64 7.36 9.08
C ARG A 161 4.79 8.13 9.71
N GLU A 162 4.80 8.26 11.03
CA GLU A 162 5.76 9.13 11.72
C GLU A 162 6.29 8.52 13.02
N ARG A 163 7.39 9.09 13.50
CA ARG A 163 7.91 8.83 14.85
C ARG A 163 7.38 9.80 15.90
N ASN A 164 6.91 10.96 15.47
CA ASN A 164 6.30 11.96 16.33
C ASN A 164 5.33 12.84 15.54
N ARG A 165 4.35 13.38 16.23
CA ARG A 165 3.28 14.22 15.66
C ARG A 165 3.81 15.53 15.07
N GLU A 166 4.78 16.15 15.70
CA GLU A 166 5.32 17.46 15.30
C GLU A 166 5.92 17.42 13.89
N ALA A 167 6.58 16.30 13.51
CA ALA A 167 7.13 16.13 12.17
C ALA A 167 6.02 16.16 11.10
N MET A 168 4.89 15.49 11.35
CA MET A 168 3.71 15.53 10.48
C MET A 168 3.16 16.94 10.36
N GLU A 169 2.88 17.59 11.50
CA GLU A 169 2.27 18.94 11.54
C GLU A 169 3.10 19.98 10.81
N ASN A 170 4.42 19.97 11.05
CA ASN A 170 5.36 20.88 10.39
C ASN A 170 5.41 20.62 8.87
N ALA A 171 5.41 19.37 8.43
CA ALA A 171 5.42 19.04 7.01
C ALA A 171 4.09 19.39 6.32
N ALA A 172 2.95 19.05 6.93
CA ALA A 172 1.62 19.38 6.41
C ALA A 172 1.43 20.90 6.29
N LYS A 173 1.82 21.66 7.34
CA LYS A 173 1.79 23.13 7.32
C LYS A 173 2.70 23.70 6.23
N LYS A 174 3.93 23.20 6.09
CA LYS A 174 4.89 23.64 5.09
C LYS A 174 4.38 23.40 3.66
N ASP A 175 3.71 22.27 3.43
CA ASP A 175 3.19 21.90 2.11
C ASP A 175 1.78 22.45 1.84
N GLY A 176 1.13 23.05 2.85
CA GLY A 176 -0.16 23.72 2.71
C GLY A 176 -1.34 22.74 2.54
N TYR A 177 -1.32 21.58 3.18
CA TYR A 177 -2.41 20.62 3.06
C TYR A 177 -3.71 21.18 3.64
N PRO A 178 -4.81 21.20 2.86
CA PRO A 178 -6.10 21.75 3.30
C PRO A 178 -6.95 20.73 4.09
N TRP A 179 -6.48 19.50 4.19
CA TRP A 179 -7.11 18.40 4.94
C TRP A 179 -6.30 18.03 6.18
N PRO A 180 -6.95 17.51 7.24
CA PRO A 180 -6.24 16.98 8.39
C PRO A 180 -5.55 15.66 8.03
N SER A 181 -4.40 15.39 8.67
CA SER A 181 -3.74 14.10 8.60
C SER A 181 -4.01 13.29 9.85
N LEU A 182 -4.39 12.04 9.66
CA LEU A 182 -4.39 11.01 10.70
C LEU A 182 -2.96 10.56 10.95
N LEU A 183 -2.73 9.88 12.07
CA LEU A 183 -1.38 9.59 12.53
C LEU A 183 -1.18 8.10 12.76
N GLU A 184 -0.15 7.56 12.11
CA GLU A 184 0.39 6.22 12.35
C GLU A 184 1.76 6.37 13.00
N LEU A 185 1.79 6.28 14.35
CA LEU A 185 3.03 6.42 15.11
C LEU A 185 3.75 5.08 15.24
N ASN A 186 5.03 5.08 14.87
CA ASN A 186 5.94 3.93 15.03
C ASN A 186 5.38 2.60 14.47
N ASP A 187 4.55 2.67 13.45
CA ASP A 187 3.87 1.52 12.83
C ASP A 187 2.99 0.71 13.80
N GLU A 188 2.44 1.33 14.84
CA GLU A 188 1.67 0.62 15.88
C GLU A 188 0.46 -0.15 15.33
N ASN A 189 -0.18 0.39 14.27
CA ASN A 189 -1.32 -0.24 13.60
C ASN A 189 -0.95 -0.95 12.30
N GLN A 190 0.32 -0.91 11.88
CA GLN A 190 0.86 -1.50 10.66
C GLN A 190 0.09 -1.07 9.39
N VAL A 191 -0.36 0.18 9.34
CA VAL A 191 -1.19 0.72 8.25
C VAL A 191 -0.52 0.54 6.90
N TRP A 192 0.77 0.88 6.79
CA TRP A 192 1.48 0.77 5.52
C TRP A 192 1.62 -0.68 5.05
N ARG A 193 1.92 -1.60 5.98
CA ARG A 193 1.98 -3.04 5.68
C ARG A 193 0.64 -3.59 5.21
N LYS A 194 -0.46 -3.25 5.90
CA LYS A 194 -1.82 -3.65 5.53
C LYS A 194 -2.23 -3.16 4.14
N ASN A 195 -1.63 -2.07 3.69
CA ASN A 195 -1.88 -1.46 2.37
C ASN A 195 -0.82 -1.83 1.31
N GLY A 196 0.07 -2.78 1.58
CA GLY A 196 1.11 -3.21 0.64
C GLY A 196 2.20 -2.18 0.36
N ALA A 197 2.36 -1.18 1.23
CA ALA A 197 3.28 -0.07 1.06
C ALA A 197 4.46 -0.11 2.07
N ASP A 198 4.76 -1.26 2.67
CA ASP A 198 5.69 -1.37 3.81
C ASP A 198 7.09 -0.82 3.50
N ASN A 199 7.63 -1.14 2.32
CA ASN A 199 8.94 -0.68 1.85
C ASN A 199 8.84 0.40 0.76
N ALA A 200 7.62 0.80 0.40
CA ALA A 200 7.36 1.77 -0.65
C ALA A 200 7.35 3.21 -0.13
N GLY A 201 7.39 4.15 -1.06
CA GLY A 201 7.25 5.57 -0.80
C GLY A 201 5.80 6.02 -0.59
N GLY A 202 4.98 5.30 0.18
CA GLY A 202 3.56 5.57 0.36
C GLY A 202 2.68 5.00 -0.75
N ALA A 203 1.38 5.19 -0.65
CA ALA A 203 0.39 4.74 -1.62
C ALA A 203 -0.84 5.64 -1.61
N MET A 204 -1.58 5.64 -2.71
CA MET A 204 -2.88 6.30 -2.81
C MET A 204 -3.93 5.31 -3.28
N PHE A 205 -5.14 5.41 -2.71
CA PHE A 205 -6.29 4.62 -3.12
C PHE A 205 -7.49 5.56 -3.30
N LEU A 206 -7.97 5.68 -4.53
CA LEU A 206 -9.24 6.37 -4.79
C LEU A 206 -10.38 5.38 -4.58
N ILE A 207 -11.34 5.73 -3.73
CA ILE A 207 -12.41 4.85 -3.25
C ILE A 207 -13.76 5.49 -3.57
N ASP A 208 -14.71 4.70 -4.10
CA ASP A 208 -16.10 5.12 -4.34
C ASP A 208 -16.93 5.09 -3.06
N ARG A 209 -18.16 5.60 -3.13
CA ARG A 209 -19.11 5.72 -2.02
C ARG A 209 -19.49 4.38 -1.37
N ASP A 210 -19.42 3.29 -2.12
CA ASP A 210 -19.70 1.93 -1.65
C ASP A 210 -18.46 1.23 -1.04
N GLY A 211 -17.29 1.88 -1.07
CA GLY A 211 -16.03 1.32 -0.57
C GLY A 211 -15.19 0.60 -1.63
N THR A 212 -15.63 0.60 -2.90
CA THR A 212 -14.87 -0.01 -4.00
C THR A 212 -13.67 0.86 -4.40
N ILE A 213 -12.51 0.26 -4.60
CA ILE A 213 -11.30 0.94 -5.10
C ILE A 213 -11.51 1.26 -6.59
N LEU A 214 -11.40 2.53 -6.94
CA LEU A 214 -11.47 3.02 -8.32
C LEU A 214 -10.09 3.07 -8.99
N SER A 215 -9.05 3.41 -8.22
CA SER A 215 -7.68 3.55 -8.72
C SER A 215 -6.67 3.44 -7.58
N THR A 216 -5.46 2.98 -7.93
CA THR A 216 -4.26 2.99 -7.07
C THR A 216 -3.18 3.93 -7.62
N SER A 217 -3.51 4.75 -8.61
CA SER A 217 -2.59 5.76 -9.16
C SER A 217 -2.27 6.84 -8.12
N THR A 218 -1.06 7.40 -8.22
CA THR A 218 -0.63 8.58 -7.45
C THR A 218 -0.61 9.86 -8.30
N ASP A 219 -1.04 9.76 -9.56
CA ASP A 219 -1.07 10.88 -10.51
C ASP A 219 -2.41 11.61 -10.44
N ALA A 220 -2.37 12.89 -10.10
CA ALA A 220 -3.55 13.73 -10.00
C ALA A 220 -4.31 13.87 -11.34
N GLU A 221 -3.60 13.85 -12.48
CA GLU A 221 -4.20 13.96 -13.81
C GLU A 221 -4.99 12.69 -14.17
N GLU A 222 -4.55 11.52 -13.70
CA GLU A 222 -5.28 10.26 -13.85
C GLU A 222 -6.44 10.12 -12.85
N LEU A 223 -6.28 10.64 -11.63
CA LEU A 223 -7.29 10.55 -10.58
C LEU A 223 -8.46 11.49 -10.80
N GLU A 224 -8.23 12.71 -11.28
CA GLU A 224 -9.28 13.74 -11.39
C GLU A 224 -10.46 13.31 -12.29
N PRO A 225 -10.27 12.72 -13.49
CA PRO A 225 -11.38 12.22 -14.29
C PRO A 225 -12.23 11.15 -13.59
N LEU A 226 -11.60 10.27 -12.80
CA LEU A 226 -12.27 9.23 -12.03
C LEU A 226 -13.09 9.83 -10.88
N ILE A 227 -12.55 10.85 -10.20
CA ILE A 227 -13.26 11.61 -9.17
C ILE A 227 -14.50 12.27 -9.75
N LYS A 228 -14.37 12.97 -10.89
CA LYS A 228 -15.51 13.59 -11.60
C LYS A 228 -16.60 12.57 -11.90
N LYS A 229 -16.21 11.43 -12.47
CA LYS A 229 -17.15 10.34 -12.81
C LYS A 229 -17.86 9.80 -11.57
N ALA A 230 -17.14 9.52 -10.48
CA ALA A 230 -17.69 9.00 -9.23
C ALA A 230 -18.63 10.02 -8.53
N LEU A 231 -18.38 11.30 -8.74
CA LEU A 231 -19.25 12.39 -8.24
C LEU A 231 -20.45 12.67 -9.14
N ASN A 232 -20.57 12.04 -10.31
CA ASN A 232 -21.56 12.30 -11.35
C ASN A 232 -21.53 13.78 -11.84
N ILE A 233 -20.32 14.33 -12.02
CA ILE A 233 -20.08 15.68 -12.52
C ILE A 233 -19.63 15.57 -13.99
N GLU A 234 -20.34 16.25 -14.89
CA GLU A 234 -19.99 16.37 -16.31
C GLU A 234 -18.74 17.24 -16.57
#